data_1386ac37a734b79d0e4e2bfab5a6c57d
#
_entry.id   1386ac37a734b79d0e4e2bfab5a6c57d
#
_cell.length_a   1.000
_cell.length_b   1.000
_cell.length_c   1.000
_cell.angle_alpha   90.00
_cell.angle_beta   90.00
_cell.angle_gamma   90.00
#
_symmetry.space_group_name_H-M   'P 1'
#
loop_
_entity.id
_entity.type
_entity.pdbx_description
1 polymer ?
#
loop_
_entity_poly.entity_id
_entity_poly.type
_entity_poly.pdbx_seq_one_letter_code
_entity_poly.pdbx_strand_id
1 'polypeptide(L)'
;MRLRWNSNRRKFLGGLGVLASSMAMPWKLFGSSPENKSEATPSGFGASGNPYEELGVTTVINAEGTMTMLGGSLIRPEVEAVMALAARHFVSIPALEEAAGKRVAQMLKLPEGYGALVTSGAACAIQSGLAGILTGDNETLIQQLPDLTGMKSEVIIQKSHRNPFDHQLRGTGAKLVVIETRDQLRAAVSERTAMMHFSNFANEAGQIKVDEWVKLAKEYKIPCFNDAAADTPPVSHLWDYANMGYDLVAFSGGKAMRGPQCAGLLIGRQDLVHYALLNNSPYEDTLGRGQKVGKEEILGMIKALELYLNEDHDALAQEWQNRLDLISRAVTRVPGVSTSFFTPDIANHVPHMRIMWDSRVTLTPQQVSQMLRNSTPSIVMGGGEGKPGLAMNSFMLQPGEDQIIADQLSRILREHKA
;
A
#
# COMPACT_ATOMS: atom_id res chain seq x y z
N MET A 1 20.50 20.69 -13.59
CA MET A 1 21.78 20.15 -13.15
C MET A 1 22.30 19.20 -14.22
N ARG A 2 23.42 19.52 -14.89
CA ARG A 2 23.96 18.68 -15.97
C ARG A 2 24.70 17.51 -15.35
N LEU A 3 24.26 16.29 -15.63
CA LEU A 3 24.95 15.05 -15.25
C LEU A 3 26.37 15.04 -15.82
N ARG A 4 27.38 15.22 -14.98
CA ARG A 4 28.78 14.95 -15.33
C ARG A 4 29.05 13.46 -15.08
N TRP A 5 29.15 12.73 -16.15
CA TRP A 5 29.63 11.35 -16.12
C TRP A 5 31.11 11.32 -15.74
N ASN A 6 31.44 10.71 -14.64
CA ASN A 6 32.80 10.60 -14.11
C ASN A 6 33.58 9.54 -14.92
N SER A 7 34.71 9.95 -15.49
CA SER A 7 35.50 9.21 -16.50
C SER A 7 36.30 8.02 -15.96
N ASN A 8 36.13 7.59 -14.70
CA ASN A 8 36.96 6.55 -14.10
C ASN A 8 36.58 5.09 -14.36
N ARG A 9 35.50 4.82 -15.12
CA ARG A 9 35.12 3.45 -15.52
C ARG A 9 35.91 2.86 -16.70
N ARG A 10 36.86 3.59 -17.29
CA ARG A 10 37.68 3.11 -18.43
C ARG A 10 38.81 2.13 -18.09
N LYS A 11 39.03 1.79 -16.84
CA LYS A 11 40.15 0.90 -16.45
C LYS A 11 39.78 -0.56 -16.20
N PHE A 12 38.52 -0.96 -16.33
CA PHE A 12 38.08 -2.34 -16.03
C PHE A 12 37.77 -3.22 -17.27
N LEU A 13 37.91 -2.69 -18.50
CA LEU A 13 37.67 -3.45 -19.73
C LEU A 13 38.92 -3.57 -20.63
N GLY A 14 40.09 -3.70 -20.04
CA GLY A 14 41.32 -3.97 -20.72
C GLY A 14 41.75 -5.43 -20.62
N GLY A 15 41.20 -6.31 -21.40
CA GLY A 15 41.68 -7.68 -21.49
C GLY A 15 40.68 -8.70 -22.04
N LEU A 16 40.39 -8.64 -23.34
CA LEU A 16 40.03 -9.79 -24.15
C LEU A 16 39.81 -9.29 -25.59
N GLY A 17 40.90 -9.30 -26.35
CA GLY A 17 40.83 -9.15 -27.79
C GLY A 17 40.58 -10.49 -28.44
N VAL A 18 39.48 -10.62 -29.18
CA VAL A 18 39.34 -11.65 -30.24
C VAL A 18 38.50 -11.06 -31.38
N LEU A 19 39.16 -10.98 -32.51
CA LEU A 19 38.75 -10.90 -33.92
C LEU A 19 37.22 -10.94 -34.19
N ALA A 20 36.71 -9.83 -34.70
CA ALA A 20 35.43 -9.79 -35.39
C ALA A 20 35.68 -9.68 -36.91
N SER A 21 35.41 -10.75 -37.62
CA SER A 21 35.29 -10.76 -39.09
C SER A 21 33.92 -10.22 -39.48
N SER A 22 33.95 -9.17 -40.29
CA SER A 22 32.78 -8.54 -40.91
C SER A 22 32.14 -9.47 -41.96
N MET A 23 30.87 -9.85 -41.73
CA MET A 23 29.99 -10.29 -42.81
C MET A 23 28.79 -9.32 -42.89
N ALA A 24 28.78 -8.51 -43.92
CA ALA A 24 27.62 -7.73 -44.31
C ALA A 24 26.58 -8.65 -44.95
N MET A 25 25.41 -8.78 -44.38
CA MET A 25 24.24 -9.36 -45.04
C MET A 25 23.32 -8.27 -45.57
N PRO A 26 22.82 -8.40 -46.81
CA PRO A 26 21.92 -7.41 -47.39
C PRO A 26 20.51 -7.54 -46.82
N TRP A 27 19.94 -6.40 -46.43
CA TRP A 27 18.56 -6.25 -46.00
C TRP A 27 17.62 -6.52 -47.20
N LYS A 28 16.96 -7.67 -47.19
CA LYS A 28 15.87 -7.93 -48.13
C LYS A 28 14.58 -7.38 -47.59
N LEU A 29 13.99 -6.44 -48.33
CA LEU A 29 12.60 -6.01 -48.20
C LEU A 29 11.66 -7.22 -48.29
N PHE A 30 10.96 -7.53 -47.25
CA PHE A 30 9.83 -8.47 -47.28
C PHE A 30 8.54 -7.68 -47.47
N GLY A 31 7.95 -7.90 -48.65
CA GLY A 31 6.59 -7.51 -48.96
C GLY A 31 5.60 -8.31 -48.11
N SER A 32 4.64 -7.62 -47.55
CA SER A 32 3.54 -8.18 -46.75
C SER A 32 2.53 -8.88 -47.67
N SER A 33 2.43 -10.20 -47.57
CA SER A 33 1.22 -10.94 -47.91
C SER A 33 0.35 -11.06 -46.65
N PRO A 34 -0.97 -10.98 -46.73
CA PRO A 34 -1.83 -11.18 -45.57
C PRO A 34 -1.89 -12.67 -45.26
N GLU A 35 -1.06 -13.11 -44.32
CA GLU A 35 -1.21 -14.45 -43.75
C GLU A 35 -2.40 -14.46 -42.78
N ASN A 36 -3.29 -15.39 -43.08
CA ASN A 36 -4.34 -15.86 -42.14
C ASN A 36 -3.69 -16.25 -40.83
N LYS A 37 -3.77 -15.39 -39.83
CA LYS A 37 -3.37 -15.74 -38.48
C LYS A 37 -4.34 -16.77 -37.94
N SER A 38 -4.00 -18.05 -38.05
CA SER A 38 -4.53 -19.01 -37.08
C SER A 38 -4.11 -18.52 -35.71
N GLU A 39 -5.08 -18.26 -34.83
CA GLU A 39 -4.77 -17.98 -33.44
C GLU A 39 -4.06 -19.21 -32.87
N ALA A 40 -2.71 -19.10 -32.77
CA ALA A 40 -1.93 -20.10 -32.08
C ALA A 40 -2.41 -20.13 -30.65
N THR A 41 -2.87 -21.27 -30.20
CA THR A 41 -3.21 -21.49 -28.78
C THR A 41 -2.00 -21.09 -27.96
N PRO A 42 -2.14 -20.19 -26.96
CA PRO A 42 -1.03 -19.81 -26.12
C PRO A 42 -0.38 -21.06 -25.51
N SER A 43 0.92 -21.19 -25.64
CA SER A 43 1.69 -22.28 -25.03
C SER A 43 2.71 -21.68 -24.07
N GLY A 44 2.90 -22.33 -22.92
CA GLY A 44 3.80 -21.87 -21.87
C GLY A 44 3.06 -21.37 -20.64
N PHE A 45 3.82 -20.77 -19.73
CA PHE A 45 3.28 -20.28 -18.45
C PHE A 45 2.16 -19.26 -18.65
N GLY A 46 1.02 -19.46 -17.96
CA GLY A 46 -0.18 -18.63 -18.07
C GLY A 46 -1.15 -19.04 -19.19
N ALA A 47 -0.82 -20.05 -20.00
CA ALA A 47 -1.67 -20.50 -21.12
C ALA A 47 -2.97 -21.17 -20.69
N SER A 48 -3.01 -21.74 -19.47
CA SER A 48 -4.21 -22.39 -18.88
C SER A 48 -5.28 -21.38 -18.40
N GLY A 49 -4.95 -20.09 -18.36
CA GLY A 49 -5.82 -19.03 -17.88
C GLY A 49 -5.68 -18.71 -16.40
N ASN A 50 -5.16 -19.62 -15.56
CA ASN A 50 -4.86 -19.34 -14.15
C ASN A 50 -3.39 -19.68 -13.81
N PRO A 51 -2.49 -18.70 -13.84
CA PRO A 51 -1.07 -18.94 -13.61
C PRO A 51 -0.74 -19.39 -12.18
N TYR A 52 -1.62 -19.11 -11.21
CA TYR A 52 -1.42 -19.59 -9.83
C TYR A 52 -1.60 -21.11 -9.73
N GLU A 53 -2.61 -21.67 -10.40
CA GLU A 53 -2.83 -23.11 -10.45
C GLU A 53 -1.67 -23.84 -11.12
N GLU A 54 -1.09 -23.25 -12.16
CA GLU A 54 0.12 -23.80 -12.82
C GLU A 54 1.32 -23.87 -11.85
N LEU A 55 1.39 -22.96 -10.86
CA LEU A 55 2.40 -22.96 -9.80
C LEU A 55 2.01 -23.83 -8.59
N GLY A 56 0.83 -24.46 -8.62
CA GLY A 56 0.30 -25.22 -7.47
C GLY A 56 -0.16 -24.33 -6.30
N VAL A 57 -0.46 -23.05 -6.57
CA VAL A 57 -0.94 -22.07 -5.58
C VAL A 57 -2.45 -21.96 -5.66
N THR A 58 -3.14 -22.22 -4.56
CA THR A 58 -4.60 -22.11 -4.48
C THR A 58 -5.03 -20.63 -4.39
N THR A 59 -5.92 -20.20 -5.28
CA THR A 59 -6.58 -18.90 -5.16
C THR A 59 -7.62 -18.90 -4.04
N VAL A 60 -7.89 -17.73 -3.46
CA VAL A 60 -8.77 -17.62 -2.30
C VAL A 60 -9.85 -16.55 -2.51
N ILE A 61 -11.03 -16.76 -1.94
CA ILE A 61 -12.03 -15.73 -1.73
C ILE A 61 -11.59 -14.90 -0.52
N ASN A 62 -11.38 -13.61 -0.71
CA ASN A 62 -10.85 -12.72 0.32
C ASN A 62 -11.96 -11.97 1.05
N ALA A 63 -12.36 -12.49 2.20
CA ALA A 63 -13.29 -11.85 3.12
C ALA A 63 -12.59 -11.17 4.34
N GLU A 64 -11.26 -11.06 4.33
CA GLU A 64 -10.47 -10.41 5.38
C GLU A 64 -10.18 -8.95 5.04
N GLY A 65 -10.05 -8.61 3.75
CA GLY A 65 -9.75 -7.26 3.27
C GLY A 65 -8.35 -7.13 2.66
N THR A 66 -7.86 -5.92 2.55
CA THR A 66 -6.63 -5.58 1.80
C THR A 66 -5.35 -5.94 2.55
N MET A 67 -5.20 -7.20 2.90
CA MET A 67 -4.01 -7.72 3.59
C MET A 67 -2.88 -7.97 2.59
N THR A 68 -1.67 -7.51 2.91
CA THR A 68 -0.47 -7.70 2.07
C THR A 68 -0.23 -9.19 1.74
N MET A 69 -0.47 -10.08 2.71
CA MET A 69 -0.29 -11.52 2.55
C MET A 69 -1.29 -12.15 1.58
N LEU A 70 -2.39 -11.45 1.24
CA LEU A 70 -3.40 -11.88 0.28
C LEU A 70 -3.29 -11.13 -1.06
N GLY A 71 -2.25 -10.33 -1.25
CA GLY A 71 -2.05 -9.56 -2.47
C GLY A 71 -2.68 -8.15 -2.47
N GLY A 72 -3.17 -7.68 -1.31
CA GLY A 72 -3.79 -6.35 -1.17
C GLY A 72 -5.19 -6.30 -1.76
N SER A 73 -5.37 -5.57 -2.85
CA SER A 73 -6.62 -5.47 -3.60
C SER A 73 -6.46 -5.99 -5.04
N LEU A 74 -7.57 -6.37 -5.67
CA LEU A 74 -7.59 -6.65 -7.10
C LEU A 74 -7.62 -5.32 -7.86
N ILE A 75 -6.66 -5.11 -8.74
CA ILE A 75 -6.63 -3.93 -9.61
C ILE A 75 -7.77 -3.97 -10.63
N ARG A 76 -8.19 -2.80 -11.11
CA ARG A 76 -9.29 -2.70 -12.10
C ARG A 76 -8.76 -2.93 -13.52
N PRO A 77 -9.60 -3.43 -14.46
CA PRO A 77 -9.19 -3.64 -15.85
C PRO A 77 -8.61 -2.38 -16.52
N GLU A 78 -9.11 -1.19 -16.18
CA GLU A 78 -8.61 0.07 -16.72
C GLU A 78 -7.20 0.39 -16.20
N VAL A 79 -6.87 -0.02 -14.97
CA VAL A 79 -5.52 0.10 -14.38
C VAL A 79 -4.59 -0.87 -15.07
N GLU A 80 -4.98 -2.13 -15.25
CA GLU A 80 -4.21 -3.14 -16.00
C GLU A 80 -3.89 -2.67 -17.41
N ALA A 81 -4.89 -2.12 -18.12
CA ALA A 81 -4.72 -1.61 -19.47
C ALA A 81 -3.67 -0.50 -19.56
N VAL A 82 -3.67 0.45 -18.61
CA VAL A 82 -2.67 1.52 -18.55
C VAL A 82 -1.28 0.97 -18.23
N MET A 83 -1.16 0.01 -17.31
CA MET A 83 0.10 -0.64 -16.99
C MET A 83 0.66 -1.41 -18.21
N ALA A 84 -0.18 -2.12 -18.94
CA ALA A 84 0.21 -2.83 -20.17
C ALA A 84 0.67 -1.88 -21.28
N LEU A 85 0.08 -0.68 -21.40
CA LEU A 85 0.56 0.36 -22.31
C LEU A 85 1.92 0.92 -21.86
N ALA A 86 2.07 1.23 -20.57
CA ALA A 86 3.32 1.73 -20.01
C ALA A 86 4.50 0.78 -20.25
N ALA A 87 4.26 -0.54 -20.18
CA ALA A 87 5.28 -1.56 -20.38
C ALA A 87 5.94 -1.51 -21.78
N ARG A 88 5.27 -0.90 -22.78
CA ARG A 88 5.73 -0.84 -24.17
C ARG A 88 6.64 0.33 -24.48
N HIS A 89 6.89 1.23 -23.51
CA HIS A 89 7.65 2.46 -23.74
C HIS A 89 8.74 2.66 -22.69
N PHE A 90 9.89 3.16 -23.12
CA PHE A 90 10.91 3.69 -22.22
C PHE A 90 10.62 5.15 -21.90
N VAL A 91 10.95 5.57 -20.67
CA VAL A 91 10.74 6.92 -20.18
C VAL A 91 11.83 7.28 -19.16
N SER A 92 12.11 8.56 -19.01
CA SER A 92 12.93 9.05 -17.88
C SER A 92 12.14 8.91 -16.60
N ILE A 93 12.56 8.05 -15.67
CA ILE A 93 11.88 7.86 -14.40
C ILE A 93 11.85 9.16 -13.57
N PRO A 94 12.92 9.97 -13.44
CA PRO A 94 12.82 11.25 -12.72
C PRO A 94 11.79 12.19 -13.32
N ALA A 95 11.69 12.27 -14.65
CA ALA A 95 10.70 13.12 -15.31
C ALA A 95 9.26 12.57 -15.12
N LEU A 96 9.10 11.25 -15.12
CA LEU A 96 7.81 10.60 -14.86
C LEU A 96 7.36 10.85 -13.42
N GLU A 97 8.22 10.71 -12.43
CA GLU A 97 7.90 10.96 -11.02
C GLU A 97 7.48 12.42 -10.78
N GLU A 98 8.20 13.38 -11.39
CA GLU A 98 7.82 14.78 -11.31
C GLU A 98 6.44 15.05 -11.94
N ALA A 99 6.17 14.50 -13.12
CA ALA A 99 4.89 14.64 -13.81
C ALA A 99 3.76 13.96 -13.06
N ALA A 100 4.00 12.76 -12.51
CA ALA A 100 3.07 12.01 -11.68
C ALA A 100 2.71 12.76 -10.41
N GLY A 101 3.70 13.28 -9.70
CA GLY A 101 3.50 14.07 -8.48
C GLY A 101 2.65 15.32 -8.75
N LYS A 102 2.93 16.06 -9.82
CA LYS A 102 2.12 17.22 -10.26
C LYS A 102 0.68 16.80 -10.57
N ARG A 103 0.49 15.67 -11.29
CA ARG A 103 -0.84 15.16 -11.63
C ARG A 103 -1.64 14.78 -10.39
N VAL A 104 -1.03 14.07 -9.44
CA VAL A 104 -1.66 13.70 -8.17
C VAL A 104 -2.04 14.95 -7.37
N ALA A 105 -1.13 15.91 -7.22
CA ALA A 105 -1.40 17.16 -6.51
C ALA A 105 -2.59 17.92 -7.11
N GLN A 106 -2.69 17.97 -8.44
CA GLN A 106 -3.81 18.60 -9.16
C GLN A 106 -5.13 17.86 -8.92
N MET A 107 -5.14 16.51 -9.01
CA MET A 107 -6.34 15.70 -8.79
C MET A 107 -6.87 15.86 -7.36
N LEU A 108 -5.99 15.91 -6.38
CA LEU A 108 -6.32 16.05 -4.97
C LEU A 108 -6.53 17.51 -4.54
N LYS A 109 -6.27 18.48 -5.42
CA LYS A 109 -6.35 19.93 -5.12
C LYS A 109 -5.58 20.28 -3.84
N LEU A 110 -4.34 19.77 -3.74
CA LEU A 110 -3.51 19.96 -2.56
C LEU A 110 -3.24 21.48 -2.31
N PRO A 111 -3.01 21.87 -1.05
CA PRO A 111 -2.66 23.25 -0.71
C PRO A 111 -1.43 23.74 -1.46
N GLU A 112 -1.30 25.07 -1.64
CA GLU A 112 -0.10 25.67 -2.19
C GLU A 112 1.15 25.26 -1.39
N GLY A 113 2.24 24.95 -2.08
CA GLY A 113 3.47 24.46 -1.47
C GLY A 113 3.46 22.96 -1.12
N TYR A 114 2.37 22.25 -1.43
CA TYR A 114 2.29 20.81 -1.29
C TYR A 114 2.48 20.11 -2.64
N GLY A 115 3.03 18.89 -2.56
CA GLY A 115 3.27 18.01 -3.70
C GLY A 115 2.95 16.56 -3.37
N ALA A 116 3.21 15.68 -4.32
CA ALA A 116 3.06 14.25 -4.15
C ALA A 116 4.17 13.48 -4.86
N LEU A 117 4.42 12.25 -4.40
CA LEU A 117 5.34 11.29 -4.98
C LEU A 117 4.66 9.92 -5.00
N VAL A 118 4.78 9.18 -6.10
CA VAL A 118 4.41 7.78 -6.14
C VAL A 118 5.57 6.95 -5.59
N THR A 119 5.31 6.17 -4.56
CA THR A 119 6.31 5.36 -3.85
C THR A 119 6.05 3.88 -4.03
N SER A 120 7.02 3.03 -3.68
CA SER A 120 6.84 1.57 -3.62
C SER A 120 6.03 1.17 -2.38
N GLY A 121 4.79 1.65 -2.28
CA GLY A 121 3.89 1.45 -1.15
C GLY A 121 4.12 2.43 0.01
N ALA A 122 3.18 2.44 0.97
CA ALA A 122 3.23 3.33 2.14
C ALA A 122 4.47 3.11 3.02
N ALA A 123 4.95 1.88 3.14
CA ALA A 123 6.16 1.57 3.90
C ALA A 123 7.40 2.30 3.34
N CYS A 124 7.53 2.33 2.00
CA CYS A 124 8.57 3.13 1.34
C CYS A 124 8.36 4.63 1.57
N ALA A 125 7.12 5.12 1.50
CA ALA A 125 6.79 6.51 1.78
C ALA A 125 7.24 6.95 3.18
N ILE A 126 7.03 6.11 4.20
CA ILE A 126 7.45 6.35 5.59
C ILE A 126 8.98 6.44 5.67
N GLN A 127 9.69 5.47 5.08
CA GLN A 127 11.15 5.42 5.13
C GLN A 127 11.79 6.58 4.36
N SER A 128 11.38 6.80 3.11
CA SER A 128 11.92 7.86 2.26
C SER A 128 11.55 9.25 2.76
N GLY A 129 10.34 9.42 3.31
CA GLY A 129 9.92 10.69 3.92
C GLY A 129 10.79 11.08 5.12
N LEU A 130 11.07 10.13 6.03
CA LEU A 130 12.00 10.39 7.14
C LEU A 130 13.43 10.59 6.64
N ALA A 131 13.90 9.79 5.68
CA ALA A 131 15.22 9.97 5.07
C ALA A 131 15.37 11.38 4.49
N GLY A 132 14.36 11.86 3.75
CA GLY A 132 14.33 13.23 3.21
C GLY A 132 14.36 14.31 4.29
N ILE A 133 13.63 14.13 5.40
CA ILE A 133 13.69 15.04 6.56
C ILE A 133 15.09 15.09 7.18
N LEU A 134 15.78 13.95 7.23
CA LEU A 134 17.12 13.84 7.83
C LEU A 134 18.22 14.46 6.96
N THR A 135 18.11 14.32 5.65
CA THR A 135 19.20 14.63 4.72
C THR A 135 19.00 15.92 3.92
N GLY A 136 17.74 16.34 3.74
CA GLY A 136 17.45 17.39 2.75
C GLY A 136 17.91 16.96 1.36
N ASP A 137 18.50 17.88 0.61
CA ASP A 137 19.12 17.67 -0.70
C ASP A 137 20.63 17.44 -0.65
N ASN A 138 21.18 17.19 0.54
CA ASN A 138 22.62 17.00 0.74
C ASN A 138 23.04 15.56 0.35
N GLU A 139 23.71 15.44 -0.79
CA GLU A 139 24.16 14.16 -1.35
C GLU A 139 25.04 13.35 -0.37
N THR A 140 25.92 14.03 0.39
CA THR A 140 26.79 13.36 1.37
C THR A 140 25.98 12.74 2.50
N LEU A 141 24.94 13.43 3.01
CA LEU A 141 24.08 12.90 4.06
C LEU A 141 23.17 11.79 3.53
N ILE A 142 22.72 11.88 2.27
CA ILE A 142 21.93 10.81 1.61
C ILE A 142 22.74 9.52 1.56
N GLN A 143 24.01 9.60 1.14
CA GLN A 143 24.92 8.45 1.05
C GLN A 143 25.36 7.92 2.42
N GLN A 144 25.34 8.77 3.45
CA GLN A 144 25.73 8.40 4.82
C GLN A 144 24.68 7.53 5.51
N LEU A 145 23.39 7.65 5.15
CA LEU A 145 22.33 6.87 5.77
C LEU A 145 22.62 5.35 5.65
N PRO A 146 22.38 4.54 6.69
CA PRO A 146 21.66 4.85 7.93
C PRO A 146 22.54 5.34 9.10
N ASP A 147 23.79 5.72 8.85
CA ASP A 147 24.63 6.33 9.90
C ASP A 147 24.20 7.78 10.14
N LEU A 148 23.66 8.08 11.31
CA LEU A 148 23.16 9.40 11.70
C LEU A 148 24.19 10.25 12.47
N THR A 149 25.48 9.93 12.40
CA THR A 149 26.54 10.72 13.05
C THR A 149 26.51 12.16 12.52
N GLY A 150 26.33 13.11 13.42
CA GLY A 150 26.26 14.55 13.07
C GLY A 150 24.88 15.02 12.59
N MET A 151 23.88 14.14 12.52
CA MET A 151 22.51 14.46 12.13
C MET A 151 21.52 14.37 13.29
N LYS A 152 20.31 14.90 13.11
CA LYS A 152 19.19 14.56 13.98
C LYS A 152 18.93 13.06 13.92
N SER A 153 18.52 12.44 15.04
CA SER A 153 18.51 10.98 15.14
C SER A 153 17.31 10.40 15.89
N GLU A 154 16.37 11.25 16.29
CA GLU A 154 15.25 10.83 17.13
C GLU A 154 13.90 11.12 16.44
N VAL A 155 12.99 10.15 16.51
CA VAL A 155 11.59 10.27 16.05
C VAL A 155 10.70 10.06 17.27
N ILE A 156 9.84 11.04 17.56
CA ILE A 156 8.85 10.94 18.64
C ILE A 156 7.61 10.22 18.14
N ILE A 157 7.14 9.24 18.91
CA ILE A 157 5.95 8.44 18.62
C ILE A 157 5.19 8.11 19.91
N GLN A 158 3.85 8.11 19.88
CA GLN A 158 3.06 7.64 21.03
C GLN A 158 3.22 6.13 21.23
N LYS A 159 3.21 5.68 22.48
CA LYS A 159 3.31 4.26 22.85
C LYS A 159 2.21 3.42 22.21
N SER A 160 0.98 3.93 22.22
CA SER A 160 -0.19 3.33 21.58
C SER A 160 -0.09 3.24 20.06
N HIS A 161 0.76 4.05 19.42
CA HIS A 161 1.00 4.08 17.97
C HIS A 161 2.12 3.13 17.52
N ARG A 162 2.84 2.50 18.46
CA ARG A 162 3.88 1.51 18.14
C ARG A 162 3.27 0.30 17.44
N ASN A 163 3.84 -0.07 16.30
CA ASN A 163 3.35 -1.15 15.45
C ASN A 163 4.50 -1.75 14.62
N PRO A 164 4.32 -2.90 13.95
CA PRO A 164 5.38 -3.52 13.14
C PRO A 164 5.93 -2.62 12.01
N PHE A 165 5.14 -1.67 11.49
CA PHE A 165 5.54 -0.77 10.40
C PHE A 165 6.48 0.35 10.86
N ASP A 166 6.60 0.61 12.17
CA ASP A 166 7.60 1.53 12.70
C ASP A 166 9.05 1.07 12.42
N HIS A 167 9.20 -0.17 11.94
CA HIS A 167 10.47 -0.68 11.43
C HIS A 167 11.03 0.19 10.31
N GLN A 168 10.17 0.79 9.48
CA GLN A 168 10.59 1.67 8.38
C GLN A 168 11.29 2.93 8.91
N LEU A 169 10.83 3.46 10.04
CA LEU A 169 11.48 4.57 10.73
C LEU A 169 12.86 4.16 11.27
N ARG A 170 12.92 3.01 11.96
CA ARG A 170 14.17 2.48 12.51
C ARG A 170 15.18 2.08 11.44
N GLY A 171 14.69 1.69 10.25
CA GLY A 171 15.51 1.35 9.09
C GLY A 171 16.37 2.52 8.56
N THR A 172 15.99 3.77 8.87
CA THR A 172 16.82 4.96 8.57
C THR A 172 17.96 5.19 9.55
N GLY A 173 18.09 4.35 10.60
CA GLY A 173 18.99 4.56 11.71
C GLY A 173 18.40 5.33 12.89
N ALA A 174 17.19 5.90 12.74
CA ALA A 174 16.55 6.73 13.75
C ALA A 174 16.10 5.94 14.98
N LYS A 175 16.29 6.55 16.15
CA LYS A 175 15.81 6.03 17.43
C LYS A 175 14.39 6.53 17.70
N LEU A 176 13.49 5.62 18.08
CA LEU A 176 12.16 5.99 18.49
C LEU A 176 12.14 6.46 19.96
N VAL A 177 11.68 7.67 20.17
CA VAL A 177 11.43 8.24 21.50
C VAL A 177 9.94 8.06 21.81
N VAL A 178 9.64 7.10 22.67
CA VAL A 178 8.26 6.69 22.96
C VAL A 178 7.69 7.54 24.08
N ILE A 179 6.57 8.19 23.80
CA ILE A 179 5.81 9.03 24.74
C ILE A 179 4.35 8.61 24.76
N GLU A 180 3.57 9.10 25.70
CA GLU A 180 2.11 8.93 25.72
C GLU A 180 1.38 10.22 26.09
N THR A 181 1.99 11.07 26.92
CA THR A 181 1.35 12.31 27.41
C THR A 181 1.99 13.56 26.83
N ARG A 182 1.28 14.70 26.91
CA ARG A 182 1.81 16.02 26.51
C ARG A 182 3.07 16.41 27.28
N ASP A 183 3.13 16.11 28.56
CA ASP A 183 4.30 16.42 29.38
C ASP A 183 5.50 15.58 28.99
N GLN A 184 5.27 14.30 28.65
CA GLN A 184 6.33 13.44 28.09
C GLN A 184 6.78 13.95 26.72
N LEU A 185 5.86 14.39 25.85
CA LEU A 185 6.21 15.01 24.58
C LEU A 185 7.11 16.24 24.79
N ARG A 186 6.70 17.16 25.65
CA ARG A 186 7.49 18.36 25.97
C ARG A 186 8.90 18.03 26.46
N ALA A 187 9.02 17.02 27.32
CA ALA A 187 10.32 16.57 27.84
C ALA A 187 11.16 15.83 26.80
N ALA A 188 10.54 15.22 25.79
CA ALA A 188 11.22 14.45 24.75
C ALA A 188 11.77 15.32 23.61
N VAL A 189 11.21 16.51 23.39
CA VAL A 189 11.68 17.43 22.35
C VAL A 189 13.09 17.91 22.65
N SER A 190 14.00 17.72 21.70
CA SER A 190 15.42 18.10 21.80
C SER A 190 15.99 18.48 20.44
N GLU A 191 17.23 18.97 20.43
CA GLU A 191 17.98 19.24 19.19
C GLU A 191 18.17 17.99 18.30
N ARG A 192 18.08 16.79 18.89
CA ARG A 192 18.14 15.52 18.17
C ARG A 192 16.81 15.11 17.53
N THR A 193 15.71 15.77 17.87
CA THR A 193 14.39 15.42 17.35
C THR A 193 14.29 15.79 15.86
N ALA A 194 14.16 14.79 15.01
CA ALA A 194 14.00 14.96 13.57
C ALA A 194 12.53 15.11 13.15
N MET A 195 11.64 14.31 13.73
CA MET A 195 10.27 14.18 13.29
C MET A 195 9.33 13.72 14.41
N MET A 196 8.07 14.13 14.34
CA MET A 196 6.96 13.59 15.11
C MET A 196 6.13 12.67 14.20
N HIS A 197 6.05 11.37 14.54
CA HIS A 197 5.33 10.36 13.74
C HIS A 197 3.97 10.03 14.37
N PHE A 198 2.94 9.97 13.54
CA PHE A 198 1.57 9.59 13.90
C PHE A 198 1.13 8.39 13.07
N SER A 199 0.58 7.36 13.73
CA SER A 199 -0.03 6.21 13.05
C SER A 199 -1.54 6.33 13.16
N ASN A 200 -2.21 6.73 12.08
CA ASN A 200 -3.59 7.20 12.16
C ASN A 200 -4.58 6.13 12.65
N PHE A 201 -4.37 4.86 12.27
CA PHE A 201 -5.20 3.75 12.75
C PHE A 201 -5.23 3.60 14.29
N ALA A 202 -4.26 4.17 15.01
CA ALA A 202 -4.16 4.13 16.45
C ALA A 202 -4.67 5.43 17.12
N ASN A 203 -5.28 6.35 16.39
CA ASN A 203 -5.76 7.64 16.90
C ASN A 203 -6.59 7.50 18.17
N GLU A 204 -7.53 6.53 18.20
CA GLU A 204 -8.43 6.36 19.35
C GLU A 204 -7.68 5.84 20.59
N ALA A 205 -6.64 5.08 20.42
CA ALA A 205 -5.81 4.55 21.50
C ALA A 205 -4.83 5.58 22.07
N GLY A 206 -4.43 6.59 21.26
CA GLY A 206 -3.49 7.64 21.67
C GLY A 206 -4.12 8.70 22.58
N GLN A 207 -3.34 9.25 23.49
CA GLN A 207 -3.79 10.37 24.33
C GLN A 207 -3.80 11.70 23.57
N ILE A 208 -2.87 11.88 22.64
CA ILE A 208 -2.78 13.06 21.78
C ILE A 208 -3.39 12.69 20.43
N LYS A 209 -4.49 13.35 20.06
CA LYS A 209 -5.25 13.05 18.85
C LYS A 209 -4.62 13.68 17.59
N VAL A 210 -5.07 13.25 16.44
CA VAL A 210 -4.51 13.61 15.11
C VAL A 210 -4.40 15.12 14.89
N ASP A 211 -5.42 15.88 15.25
CA ASP A 211 -5.46 17.34 15.08
C ASP A 211 -4.57 18.09 16.09
N GLU A 212 -4.47 17.57 17.30
CA GLU A 212 -3.61 18.13 18.35
C GLU A 212 -2.13 17.81 18.06
N TRP A 213 -1.83 16.62 17.54
CA TRP A 213 -0.47 16.23 17.17
C TRP A 213 0.17 17.22 16.21
N VAL A 214 -0.57 17.61 15.17
CA VAL A 214 -0.06 18.57 14.18
C VAL A 214 0.11 19.97 14.76
N LYS A 215 -0.77 20.39 15.68
CA LYS A 215 -0.65 21.68 16.39
C LYS A 215 0.62 21.74 17.24
N LEU A 216 0.88 20.68 18.01
CA LEU A 216 2.08 20.54 18.83
C LEU A 216 3.35 20.48 17.97
N ALA A 217 3.32 19.74 16.86
CA ALA A 217 4.45 19.70 15.93
C ALA A 217 4.81 21.09 15.40
N LYS A 218 3.80 21.89 15.03
CA LYS A 218 3.98 23.29 14.61
C LYS A 218 4.52 24.18 15.73
N GLU A 219 4.03 24.02 16.95
CA GLU A 219 4.52 24.74 18.13
C GLU A 219 6.01 24.50 18.36
N TYR A 220 6.43 23.24 18.29
CA TYR A 220 7.84 22.85 18.46
C TYR A 220 8.69 23.01 17.18
N LYS A 221 8.09 23.41 16.05
CA LYS A 221 8.77 23.52 14.74
C LYS A 221 9.46 22.23 14.30
N ILE A 222 8.81 21.10 14.58
CA ILE A 222 9.28 19.77 14.21
C ILE A 222 8.38 19.23 13.09
N PRO A 223 8.93 18.73 11.98
CA PRO A 223 8.14 18.09 10.93
C PRO A 223 7.27 16.96 11.49
N CYS A 224 6.01 16.88 11.06
CA CYS A 224 5.12 15.80 11.44
C CYS A 224 4.69 14.95 10.24
N PHE A 225 4.67 13.65 10.47
CA PHE A 225 4.33 12.63 9.48
C PHE A 225 3.11 11.84 9.94
N ASN A 226 2.11 11.67 9.08
CA ASN A 226 0.96 10.81 9.32
C ASN A 226 1.00 9.55 8.45
N ASP A 227 1.08 8.38 9.07
CA ASP A 227 0.85 7.09 8.42
C ASP A 227 -0.68 6.85 8.33
N ALA A 228 -1.23 7.19 7.18
CA ALA A 228 -2.63 7.04 6.79
C ALA A 228 -2.80 5.90 5.75
N ALA A 229 -1.95 4.88 5.80
CA ALA A 229 -1.86 3.82 4.79
C ALA A 229 -3.18 3.09 4.50
N ALA A 230 -4.13 3.06 5.44
CA ALA A 230 -5.41 2.36 5.31
C ALA A 230 -6.63 3.29 5.48
N ASP A 231 -6.44 4.60 5.36
CA ASP A 231 -7.43 5.61 5.77
C ASP A 231 -8.38 6.05 4.65
N THR A 232 -8.42 5.34 3.57
CA THR A 232 -9.44 5.54 2.55
C THR A 232 -10.28 4.27 2.43
N PRO A 233 -11.62 4.36 2.32
CA PRO A 233 -12.48 5.52 2.52
C PRO A 233 -12.43 6.07 3.97
N PRO A 234 -12.91 7.31 4.24
CA PRO A 234 -13.50 8.28 3.30
C PRO A 234 -12.50 8.86 2.30
N VAL A 235 -12.99 9.23 1.10
CA VAL A 235 -12.12 9.77 0.04
C VAL A 235 -11.46 11.10 0.44
N SER A 236 -12.11 11.88 1.29
CA SER A 236 -11.62 13.19 1.76
C SER A 236 -10.30 13.10 2.54
N HIS A 237 -10.02 11.97 3.18
CA HIS A 237 -8.76 11.77 3.90
C HIS A 237 -7.52 11.94 3.00
N LEU A 238 -7.65 11.76 1.69
CA LEU A 238 -6.56 12.00 0.73
C LEU A 238 -6.05 13.45 0.71
N TRP A 239 -6.86 14.42 1.19
CA TRP A 239 -6.46 15.84 1.29
C TRP A 239 -6.66 16.43 2.69
N ASP A 240 -7.49 15.83 3.56
CA ASP A 240 -7.82 16.40 4.86
C ASP A 240 -6.58 16.56 5.77
N TYR A 241 -5.68 15.57 5.78
CA TYR A 241 -4.47 15.65 6.58
C TYR A 241 -3.47 16.69 6.07
N ALA A 242 -3.39 16.88 4.76
CA ALA A 242 -2.62 17.98 4.17
C ALA A 242 -3.21 19.34 4.52
N ASN A 243 -4.54 19.48 4.43
CA ASN A 243 -5.26 20.70 4.83
C ASN A 243 -5.15 20.97 6.35
N MET A 244 -5.09 19.92 7.18
CA MET A 244 -4.83 20.03 8.62
C MET A 244 -3.43 20.55 8.90
N GLY A 245 -2.51 20.33 7.95
CA GLY A 245 -1.14 20.86 7.95
C GLY A 245 -0.09 19.85 8.40
N TYR A 246 -0.32 18.56 8.20
CA TYR A 246 0.74 17.57 8.28
C TYR A 246 1.79 17.85 7.20
N ASP A 247 3.06 17.76 7.57
CA ASP A 247 4.17 17.99 6.62
C ASP A 247 4.30 16.85 5.60
N LEU A 248 4.04 15.61 6.01
CA LEU A 248 4.01 14.42 5.15
C LEU A 248 2.88 13.47 5.57
N VAL A 249 2.26 12.83 4.59
CA VAL A 249 1.21 11.81 4.75
C VAL A 249 1.45 10.66 3.79
N ALA A 250 1.37 9.41 4.27
CA ALA A 250 1.54 8.22 3.46
C ALA A 250 0.22 7.46 3.26
N PHE A 251 -0.07 7.07 2.02
CA PHE A 251 -1.19 6.20 1.66
C PHE A 251 -0.72 4.96 0.89
N SER A 252 -1.40 3.82 1.09
CA SER A 252 -1.16 2.61 0.30
C SER A 252 -2.08 2.58 -0.92
N GLY A 253 -1.51 2.47 -2.11
CA GLY A 253 -2.27 2.36 -3.36
C GLY A 253 -2.94 1.01 -3.57
N GLY A 254 -2.36 -0.06 -3.04
CA GLY A 254 -2.87 -1.44 -3.13
C GLY A 254 -3.98 -1.78 -2.13
N LYS A 255 -4.68 -0.77 -1.58
CA LYS A 255 -5.83 -0.94 -0.70
C LYS A 255 -7.12 -0.46 -1.38
N ALA A 256 -7.91 0.41 -0.77
CA ALA A 256 -9.21 0.84 -1.32
C ALA A 256 -9.11 1.53 -2.69
N MET A 257 -8.02 2.21 -2.97
CA MET A 257 -7.79 2.80 -4.30
C MET A 257 -7.67 1.76 -5.41
N ARG A 258 -7.43 0.47 -5.09
CA ARG A 258 -7.27 -0.64 -6.03
C ARG A 258 -6.23 -0.35 -7.11
N GLY A 259 -5.13 0.28 -6.69
CA GLY A 259 -3.90 0.43 -7.48
C GLY A 259 -2.99 -0.78 -7.35
N PRO A 260 -1.82 -0.76 -8.01
CA PRO A 260 -0.82 -1.80 -7.84
C PRO A 260 -0.42 -1.96 -6.37
N GLN A 261 -0.29 -3.20 -5.89
CA GLN A 261 0.03 -3.46 -4.50
C GLN A 261 1.37 -2.86 -4.06
N CYS A 262 2.34 -2.80 -4.97
CA CYS A 262 3.64 -2.18 -4.75
C CYS A 262 3.64 -0.67 -5.05
N ALA A 263 2.48 0.00 -5.08
CA ALA A 263 2.38 1.44 -5.21
C ALA A 263 1.74 2.09 -3.99
N GLY A 264 2.13 3.34 -3.72
CA GLY A 264 1.59 4.19 -2.68
C GLY A 264 1.81 5.65 -3.00
N LEU A 265 1.29 6.52 -2.14
CA LEU A 265 1.45 7.96 -2.27
C LEU A 265 2.13 8.52 -1.02
N LEU A 266 3.12 9.38 -1.22
CA LEU A 266 3.63 10.32 -0.23
C LEU A 266 3.12 11.70 -0.64
N ILE A 267 2.34 12.33 0.23
CA ILE A 267 1.74 13.65 0.01
C ILE A 267 2.28 14.58 1.09
N GLY A 268 2.60 15.81 0.75
CA GLY A 268 3.03 16.77 1.76
C GLY A 268 3.76 17.97 1.20
N ARG A 269 4.51 18.66 2.04
CA ARG A 269 5.33 19.81 1.65
C ARG A 269 6.24 19.46 0.49
N GLN A 270 6.23 20.28 -0.54
CA GLN A 270 6.92 20.01 -1.80
C GLN A 270 8.44 19.83 -1.62
N ASP A 271 9.07 20.58 -0.71
CA ASP A 271 10.48 20.40 -0.38
C ASP A 271 10.77 19.01 0.21
N LEU A 272 9.97 18.56 1.18
CA LEU A 272 10.14 17.28 1.82
C LEU A 272 9.82 16.10 0.88
N VAL A 273 8.82 16.26 0.03
CA VAL A 273 8.49 15.28 -1.03
C VAL A 273 9.65 15.16 -2.02
N HIS A 274 10.27 16.29 -2.41
CA HIS A 274 11.45 16.29 -3.25
C HIS A 274 12.65 15.60 -2.58
N TYR A 275 12.90 15.88 -1.30
CA TYR A 275 13.98 15.23 -0.55
C TYR A 275 13.74 13.73 -0.38
N ALA A 276 12.48 13.31 -0.21
CA ALA A 276 12.12 11.89 -0.20
C ALA A 276 12.44 11.20 -1.54
N LEU A 277 12.17 11.86 -2.67
CA LEU A 277 12.51 11.35 -3.99
C LEU A 277 14.04 11.17 -4.13
N LEU A 278 14.85 12.12 -3.67
CA LEU A 278 16.32 12.03 -3.73
C LEU A 278 16.88 10.84 -2.92
N ASN A 279 16.15 10.40 -1.90
CA ASN A 279 16.50 9.23 -1.08
C ASN A 279 15.94 7.90 -1.62
N ASN A 280 15.40 7.89 -2.83
CA ASN A 280 14.72 6.76 -3.45
C ASN A 280 15.31 6.36 -4.80
N SER A 281 14.86 5.23 -5.35
CA SER A 281 15.04 4.93 -6.77
C SER A 281 14.41 6.07 -7.61
N PRO A 282 15.07 6.50 -8.73
CA PRO A 282 16.17 5.82 -9.43
C PRO A 282 17.58 6.22 -8.98
N TYR A 283 17.74 7.02 -7.94
CA TYR A 283 19.07 7.43 -7.46
C TYR A 283 19.83 6.23 -6.88
N GLU A 284 21.14 6.14 -7.17
CA GLU A 284 21.88 4.89 -7.02
C GLU A 284 22.35 4.62 -5.58
N ASP A 285 22.96 5.59 -4.93
CA ASP A 285 23.55 5.44 -3.58
C ASP A 285 22.64 6.06 -2.53
N THR A 286 21.47 5.43 -2.34
CA THR A 286 20.43 5.89 -1.42
C THR A 286 19.82 4.73 -0.65
N LEU A 287 19.29 5.02 0.54
CA LEU A 287 18.60 4.04 1.38
C LEU A 287 17.43 3.36 0.65
N GLY A 288 16.66 4.13 -0.12
CA GLY A 288 15.51 3.65 -0.87
C GLY A 288 15.84 3.05 -2.24
N ARG A 289 17.12 2.86 -2.60
CA ARG A 289 17.50 2.34 -3.92
C ARG A 289 16.86 1.00 -4.27
N GLY A 290 16.67 0.13 -3.31
CA GLY A 290 16.02 -1.17 -3.48
C GLY A 290 14.51 -1.10 -3.61
N GLN A 291 13.88 0.01 -3.24
CA GLN A 291 12.44 0.23 -3.21
C GLN A 291 11.95 0.86 -4.53
N LYS A 292 12.16 0.12 -5.63
CA LYS A 292 11.78 0.60 -6.97
C LYS A 292 10.26 0.56 -7.13
N VAL A 293 9.68 1.68 -7.52
CA VAL A 293 8.37 1.71 -8.17
C VAL A 293 8.60 1.80 -9.68
N GLY A 294 8.03 0.88 -10.46
CA GLY A 294 8.20 0.85 -11.91
C GLY A 294 7.30 1.85 -12.63
N LYS A 295 7.62 2.16 -13.88
CA LYS A 295 6.80 3.08 -14.69
C LYS A 295 5.36 2.59 -14.87
N GLU A 296 5.19 1.27 -14.87
CA GLU A 296 3.89 0.61 -14.93
C GLU A 296 3.06 0.90 -13.67
N GLU A 297 3.66 0.73 -12.50
CA GLU A 297 3.03 0.97 -11.22
C GLU A 297 2.75 2.45 -10.99
N ILE A 298 3.64 3.35 -11.44
CA ILE A 298 3.43 4.80 -11.35
C ILE A 298 2.17 5.21 -12.14
N LEU A 299 2.07 4.79 -13.40
CA LEU A 299 0.90 5.10 -14.23
C LEU A 299 -0.35 4.36 -13.77
N GLY A 300 -0.20 3.11 -13.31
CA GLY A 300 -1.28 2.34 -12.69
C GLY A 300 -1.84 3.03 -11.46
N MET A 301 -0.98 3.60 -10.60
CA MET A 301 -1.39 4.35 -9.40
C MET A 301 -2.17 5.62 -9.75
N ILE A 302 -1.72 6.38 -10.76
CA ILE A 302 -2.43 7.59 -11.24
C ILE A 302 -3.82 7.20 -11.74
N LYS A 303 -3.92 6.14 -12.54
CA LYS A 303 -5.21 5.66 -13.07
C LYS A 303 -6.13 5.16 -11.97
N ALA A 304 -5.61 4.43 -11.01
CA ALA A 304 -6.35 3.95 -9.85
C ALA A 304 -6.91 5.11 -9.01
N LEU A 305 -6.09 6.13 -8.74
CA LEU A 305 -6.53 7.33 -8.04
C LEU A 305 -7.61 8.09 -8.81
N GLU A 306 -7.45 8.26 -10.13
CA GLU A 306 -8.46 8.89 -10.98
C GLU A 306 -9.82 8.18 -10.88
N LEU A 307 -9.82 6.85 -10.99
CA LEU A 307 -11.04 6.05 -10.86
C LEU A 307 -11.63 6.17 -9.46
N TYR A 308 -10.82 6.05 -8.42
CA TYR A 308 -11.24 6.14 -7.02
C TYR A 308 -11.91 7.48 -6.69
N LEU A 309 -11.37 8.59 -7.21
CA LEU A 309 -11.94 9.93 -7.00
C LEU A 309 -13.29 10.14 -7.70
N ASN A 310 -13.61 9.33 -8.72
CA ASN A 310 -14.84 9.44 -9.51
C ASN A 310 -15.87 8.36 -9.17
N GLU A 311 -15.60 7.50 -8.17
CA GLU A 311 -16.55 6.46 -7.73
C GLU A 311 -17.69 7.05 -6.90
N ASP A 312 -18.86 6.39 -6.98
CA ASP A 312 -19.96 6.60 -6.05
C ASP A 312 -19.67 5.77 -4.77
N HIS A 313 -19.01 6.39 -3.81
CA HIS A 313 -18.60 5.74 -2.56
C HIS A 313 -19.80 5.33 -1.69
N ASP A 314 -20.92 6.05 -1.76
CA ASP A 314 -22.12 5.71 -1.02
C ASP A 314 -22.78 4.45 -1.59
N ALA A 315 -22.88 4.36 -2.93
CA ALA A 315 -23.38 3.17 -3.60
C ALA A 315 -22.50 1.95 -3.33
N LEU A 316 -21.17 2.11 -3.32
CA LEU A 316 -20.24 1.03 -2.96
C LEU A 316 -20.40 0.58 -1.51
N ALA A 317 -20.51 1.50 -0.57
CA ALA A 317 -20.73 1.16 0.84
C ALA A 317 -22.05 0.39 1.04
N GLN A 318 -23.12 0.78 0.32
CA GLN A 318 -24.40 0.08 0.34
C GLN A 318 -24.29 -1.33 -0.27
N GLU A 319 -23.53 -1.50 -1.36
CA GLU A 319 -23.27 -2.81 -1.96
C GLU A 319 -22.55 -3.73 -0.99
N TRP A 320 -21.50 -3.23 -0.33
CA TRP A 320 -20.78 -3.99 0.69
C TRP A 320 -21.67 -4.39 1.86
N GLN A 321 -22.53 -3.50 2.33
CA GLN A 321 -23.49 -3.81 3.38
C GLN A 321 -24.49 -4.90 2.92
N ASN A 322 -25.02 -4.80 1.71
CA ASN A 322 -25.98 -5.79 1.15
C ASN A 322 -25.36 -7.20 1.10
N ARG A 323 -24.07 -7.32 0.73
CA ARG A 323 -23.34 -8.60 0.75
C ARG A 323 -23.22 -9.17 2.16
N LEU A 324 -22.87 -8.33 3.14
CA LEU A 324 -22.83 -8.75 4.54
C LEU A 324 -24.19 -9.17 5.07
N ASP A 325 -25.27 -8.46 4.69
CA ASP A 325 -26.64 -8.79 5.08
C ASP A 325 -27.08 -10.15 4.50
N LEU A 326 -26.67 -10.47 3.28
CA LEU A 326 -26.93 -11.77 2.67
C LEU A 326 -26.29 -12.88 3.50
N ILE A 327 -25.01 -12.75 3.81
CA ILE A 327 -24.26 -13.73 4.62
C ILE A 327 -24.87 -13.83 6.02
N SER A 328 -25.17 -12.70 6.66
CA SER A 328 -25.80 -12.65 7.98
C SER A 328 -27.11 -13.42 8.04
N ARG A 329 -28.02 -13.15 7.08
CA ARG A 329 -29.30 -13.89 6.99
C ARG A 329 -29.13 -15.38 6.81
N ALA A 330 -28.09 -15.83 6.14
CA ALA A 330 -27.82 -17.25 5.93
C ALA A 330 -27.31 -17.92 7.21
N VAL A 331 -26.28 -17.34 7.86
CA VAL A 331 -25.63 -17.94 9.02
C VAL A 331 -26.50 -17.91 10.28
N THR A 332 -27.33 -16.87 10.45
CA THR A 332 -28.21 -16.74 11.63
C THR A 332 -29.41 -17.73 11.61
N ARG A 333 -29.64 -18.42 10.50
CA ARG A 333 -30.56 -19.58 10.47
C ARG A 333 -30.02 -20.78 11.21
N VAL A 334 -28.74 -20.81 11.53
CA VAL A 334 -28.13 -21.87 12.37
C VAL A 334 -28.38 -21.51 13.84
N PRO A 335 -29.07 -22.36 14.62
CA PRO A 335 -29.35 -22.08 16.01
C PRO A 335 -28.08 -21.83 16.81
N GLY A 336 -28.07 -20.75 17.58
CA GLY A 336 -26.91 -20.36 18.40
C GLY A 336 -25.97 -19.37 17.70
N VAL A 337 -26.12 -19.13 16.40
CA VAL A 337 -25.32 -18.17 15.64
C VAL A 337 -25.93 -16.78 15.68
N SER A 338 -25.14 -15.77 15.90
CA SER A 338 -25.51 -14.36 15.87
C SER A 338 -24.47 -13.53 15.10
N THR A 339 -24.91 -12.40 14.58
CA THR A 339 -24.03 -11.45 13.88
C THR A 339 -24.21 -10.06 14.46
N SER A 340 -23.14 -9.26 14.34
CA SER A 340 -23.16 -7.83 14.64
C SER A 340 -22.33 -7.08 13.59
N PHE A 341 -22.81 -5.88 13.20
CA PHE A 341 -22.14 -5.04 12.24
C PHE A 341 -21.39 -3.91 12.95
N PHE A 342 -20.31 -3.47 12.36
CA PHE A 342 -19.55 -2.29 12.81
C PHE A 342 -18.76 -1.72 11.64
N THR A 343 -18.49 -0.43 11.71
CA THR A 343 -17.56 0.25 10.80
C THR A 343 -16.47 0.89 11.67
N PRO A 344 -15.18 0.58 11.46
CA PRO A 344 -14.10 1.27 12.15
C PRO A 344 -14.14 2.78 11.86
N ASP A 345 -13.90 3.60 12.87
CA ASP A 345 -13.90 5.08 12.71
C ASP A 345 -12.74 5.54 11.82
N ILE A 346 -11.60 4.88 11.94
CA ILE A 346 -10.36 5.18 11.22
C ILE A 346 -9.76 3.88 10.71
N ALA A 347 -9.12 3.93 9.56
CA ALA A 347 -8.51 2.84 8.82
C ALA A 347 -9.49 1.69 8.47
N ASN A 348 -9.52 1.33 7.20
CA ASN A 348 -10.48 0.35 6.68
C ASN A 348 -11.93 0.72 7.06
N HIS A 349 -12.28 1.99 6.92
CA HIS A 349 -13.62 2.53 7.22
C HIS A 349 -14.65 2.00 6.19
N VAL A 350 -14.93 0.72 6.28
CA VAL A 350 -15.90 -0.02 5.46
C VAL A 350 -16.77 -0.88 6.39
N PRO A 351 -17.96 -1.30 5.97
CA PRO A 351 -18.79 -2.19 6.77
C PRO A 351 -18.08 -3.51 7.07
N HIS A 352 -18.10 -3.90 8.34
CA HIS A 352 -17.59 -5.17 8.84
C HIS A 352 -18.72 -5.94 9.53
N MET A 353 -18.59 -7.25 9.56
CA MET A 353 -19.48 -8.13 10.31
C MET A 353 -18.66 -9.03 11.23
N ARG A 354 -19.14 -9.17 12.46
CA ARG A 354 -18.67 -10.21 13.41
C ARG A 354 -19.71 -11.32 13.46
N ILE A 355 -19.25 -12.56 13.42
CA ILE A 355 -20.07 -13.77 13.48
C ILE A 355 -19.67 -14.51 14.74
N MET A 356 -20.63 -14.74 15.63
CA MET A 356 -20.44 -15.38 16.93
C MET A 356 -21.42 -16.54 17.07
N TRP A 357 -21.07 -17.51 17.90
CA TRP A 357 -21.95 -18.62 18.25
C TRP A 357 -21.73 -19.07 19.69
N ASP A 358 -22.75 -19.70 20.24
CA ASP A 358 -22.72 -20.28 21.57
C ASP A 358 -22.39 -21.79 21.53
N SER A 359 -22.50 -22.46 22.66
CA SER A 359 -22.16 -23.88 22.84
C SER A 359 -22.97 -24.86 21.98
N ARG A 360 -24.01 -24.39 21.29
CA ARG A 360 -24.77 -25.20 20.32
C ARG A 360 -23.99 -25.47 19.04
N VAL A 361 -22.88 -24.77 18.81
CA VAL A 361 -21.89 -25.11 17.78
C VAL A 361 -20.61 -25.50 18.47
N THR A 362 -20.13 -26.72 18.21
CA THR A 362 -18.99 -27.31 18.93
C THR A 362 -17.62 -26.84 18.45
N LEU A 363 -17.54 -26.16 17.31
CA LEU A 363 -16.29 -25.67 16.74
C LEU A 363 -15.84 -24.36 17.36
N THR A 364 -14.54 -24.20 17.52
CA THR A 364 -13.92 -22.91 17.82
C THR A 364 -13.83 -22.05 16.54
N PRO A 365 -13.71 -20.71 16.67
CA PRO A 365 -13.50 -19.81 15.52
C PRO A 365 -12.28 -20.18 14.67
N GLN A 366 -11.20 -20.66 15.30
CA GLN A 366 -9.99 -21.10 14.60
C GLN A 366 -10.25 -22.35 13.74
N GLN A 367 -11.03 -23.32 14.28
CA GLN A 367 -11.40 -24.51 13.51
C GLN A 367 -12.27 -24.15 12.30
N VAL A 368 -13.26 -23.29 12.47
CA VAL A 368 -14.09 -22.80 11.35
C VAL A 368 -13.24 -22.09 10.31
N SER A 369 -12.36 -21.18 10.72
CA SER A 369 -11.43 -20.49 9.82
C SER A 369 -10.55 -21.45 9.03
N GLN A 370 -10.03 -22.50 9.70
CA GLN A 370 -9.22 -23.51 9.03
C GLN A 370 -10.05 -24.38 8.05
N MET A 371 -11.28 -24.72 8.38
CA MET A 371 -12.17 -25.46 7.49
C MET A 371 -12.52 -24.65 6.25
N LEU A 372 -12.76 -23.34 6.39
CA LEU A 372 -12.98 -22.42 5.28
C LEU A 372 -11.74 -22.29 4.38
N ARG A 373 -10.54 -22.20 4.97
CA ARG A 373 -9.28 -22.21 4.20
C ARG A 373 -9.07 -23.49 3.40
N ASN A 374 -9.53 -24.62 3.91
CA ASN A 374 -9.41 -25.95 3.29
C ASN A 374 -10.60 -26.29 2.37
N SER A 375 -11.60 -25.41 2.24
CA SER A 375 -12.74 -25.62 1.34
C SER A 375 -12.38 -25.37 -0.12
N THR A 376 -13.29 -25.76 -1.01
CA THR A 376 -13.20 -25.45 -2.45
C THR A 376 -14.47 -24.71 -2.86
N PRO A 377 -14.36 -23.41 -3.24
CA PRO A 377 -13.14 -22.60 -3.20
C PRO A 377 -12.66 -22.30 -1.77
N SER A 378 -11.36 -22.01 -1.62
CA SER A 378 -10.77 -21.61 -0.34
C SER A 378 -11.26 -20.21 0.05
N ILE A 379 -11.61 -20.01 1.32
CA ILE A 379 -12.13 -18.76 1.86
C ILE A 379 -11.26 -18.29 3.02
N VAL A 380 -10.81 -17.04 2.97
CA VAL A 380 -10.02 -16.40 4.04
C VAL A 380 -10.85 -15.31 4.68
N MET A 381 -10.99 -15.38 6.00
CA MET A 381 -11.62 -14.35 6.83
C MET A 381 -10.85 -14.15 8.12
N GLY A 382 -10.97 -12.94 8.68
CA GLY A 382 -10.28 -12.54 9.91
C GLY A 382 -10.95 -13.11 11.17
N GLY A 383 -10.28 -12.92 12.29
CA GLY A 383 -10.77 -13.32 13.61
C GLY A 383 -10.09 -14.58 14.15
N GLY A 384 -10.43 -14.95 15.36
CA GLY A 384 -9.92 -16.14 16.01
C GLY A 384 -8.75 -15.95 16.96
N GLU A 385 -7.89 -14.97 16.77
CA GLU A 385 -6.80 -14.66 17.72
C GLU A 385 -7.29 -13.70 18.80
N GLY A 386 -7.66 -14.25 19.97
CA GLY A 386 -8.02 -13.45 21.17
C GLY A 386 -9.30 -12.66 21.08
N LYS A 387 -10.06 -12.75 19.97
CA LYS A 387 -11.35 -12.09 19.79
C LYS A 387 -12.47 -13.09 19.66
N PRO A 388 -13.66 -12.83 20.22
CA PRO A 388 -14.78 -13.75 20.08
C PRO A 388 -15.27 -13.81 18.61
N GLY A 389 -15.43 -15.03 18.09
CA GLY A 389 -15.99 -15.28 16.76
C GLY A 389 -15.05 -15.01 15.59
N LEU A 390 -15.64 -15.00 14.40
CA LEU A 390 -14.98 -14.61 13.15
C LEU A 390 -15.33 -13.13 12.83
N ALA A 391 -14.47 -12.48 12.07
CA ALA A 391 -14.71 -11.15 11.55
C ALA A 391 -14.46 -11.13 10.04
N MET A 392 -15.28 -10.38 9.31
CA MET A 392 -15.12 -10.21 7.88
C MET A 392 -15.55 -8.81 7.42
N ASN A 393 -15.09 -8.46 6.26
CA ASN A 393 -15.67 -7.41 5.43
C ASN A 393 -15.88 -7.93 4.01
N SER A 394 -16.66 -7.21 3.21
CA SER A 394 -17.06 -7.65 1.87
C SER A 394 -16.50 -6.79 0.75
N PHE A 395 -15.66 -5.81 1.09
CA PHE A 395 -15.29 -4.80 0.12
C PHE A 395 -14.31 -5.30 -0.97
N MET A 396 -13.64 -6.43 -0.75
CA MET A 396 -12.82 -7.12 -1.77
C MET A 396 -13.52 -8.28 -2.45
N LEU A 397 -14.75 -8.66 -2.02
CA LEU A 397 -15.49 -9.75 -2.62
C LEU A 397 -15.90 -9.42 -4.07
N GLN A 398 -15.76 -10.41 -4.93
CA GLN A 398 -16.26 -10.35 -6.29
C GLN A 398 -17.74 -10.77 -6.35
N PRO A 399 -18.48 -10.42 -7.43
CA PRO A 399 -19.88 -10.81 -7.57
C PRO A 399 -20.10 -12.31 -7.39
N GLY A 400 -21.01 -12.70 -6.49
CA GLY A 400 -21.38 -14.09 -6.17
C GLY A 400 -20.53 -14.76 -5.09
N GLU A 401 -19.40 -14.17 -4.70
CA GLU A 401 -18.57 -14.74 -3.61
C GLU A 401 -19.25 -14.64 -2.24
N ASP A 402 -20.10 -13.66 -2.03
CA ASP A 402 -20.94 -13.53 -0.85
C ASP A 402 -21.87 -14.73 -0.67
N GLN A 403 -22.50 -15.21 -1.75
CA GLN A 403 -23.34 -16.42 -1.71
C GLN A 403 -22.50 -17.65 -1.38
N ILE A 404 -21.33 -17.80 -1.99
CA ILE A 404 -20.41 -18.93 -1.71
C ILE A 404 -20.00 -18.94 -0.23
N ILE A 405 -19.66 -17.79 0.33
CA ILE A 405 -19.33 -17.66 1.76
C ILE A 405 -20.54 -18.04 2.62
N ALA A 406 -21.72 -17.51 2.29
CA ALA A 406 -22.95 -17.80 3.02
C ALA A 406 -23.26 -19.31 3.09
N ASP A 407 -23.14 -19.99 1.95
CA ASP A 407 -23.42 -21.42 1.84
C ASP A 407 -22.39 -22.28 2.60
N GLN A 408 -21.10 -22.04 2.38
CA GLN A 408 -20.01 -22.78 3.01
C GLN A 408 -20.01 -22.61 4.53
N LEU A 409 -20.12 -21.36 4.99
CA LEU A 409 -20.09 -21.06 6.43
C LEU A 409 -21.33 -21.63 7.13
N SER A 410 -22.53 -21.46 6.53
CA SER A 410 -23.77 -22.03 7.08
C SER A 410 -23.71 -23.57 7.14
N ARG A 411 -23.11 -24.21 6.14
CA ARG A 411 -22.92 -25.67 6.11
C ARG A 411 -22.02 -26.12 7.23
N ILE A 412 -20.81 -25.52 7.36
CA ILE A 412 -19.84 -25.87 8.40
C ILE A 412 -20.46 -25.74 9.80
N LEU A 413 -21.13 -24.61 10.08
CA LEU A 413 -21.72 -24.35 11.39
C LEU A 413 -22.90 -25.30 11.70
N ARG A 414 -23.65 -25.73 10.66
CA ARG A 414 -24.80 -26.63 10.81
C ARG A 414 -24.37 -28.09 11.04
N GLU A 415 -23.33 -28.56 10.37
CA GLU A 415 -22.82 -29.91 10.48
C GLU A 415 -22.17 -30.21 11.84
N HIS A 416 -21.79 -29.15 12.59
CA HIS A 416 -21.11 -29.28 13.89
C HIS A 416 -21.95 -28.71 15.05
N LYS A 417 -23.27 -28.94 14.99
CA LYS A 417 -24.16 -28.67 16.13
C LYS A 417 -23.94 -29.68 17.25
N ALA A 418 -24.05 -29.19 18.51
CA ALA A 418 -24.10 -30.06 19.70
C ALA A 418 -25.38 -30.91 19.74
#